data_8e37dc93e591d427e39dafa716202f32
#
_entry.id   8e37dc93e591d427e39dafa716202f32
#
_cell.length_a   1.000
_cell.length_b   1.000
_cell.length_c   1.000
_cell.angle_alpha   90.00
_cell.angle_beta   90.00
_cell.angle_gamma   90.00
#
_symmetry.space_group_name_H-M   'P 1'
#
loop_
_entity.id
_entity.type
_entity.pdbx_description
1 polymer ?
#
loop_
_entity_poly.entity_id
_entity_poly.type
_entity_poly.pdbx_seq_one_letter_code
_entity_poly.pdbx_strand_id
1 'polypeptide(L)'
;MVSGGGKKPWSQKGTGRARQGSTRAPHWVGGGTVHGPQKRDYSYKVSSKLKHRAVLSILGKKAQASAVKVVEDLDPKEYNTKAFDSIFKNMNLKNTGVIGLLVQGENDFLKKSVRNIPTVKYINSKRISCRDILYNRNLVITEAALKEMLVQYGAQK
;
A
#
# COMPACT_ATOMS: atom_id res chain seq x y z
N MET A 1 -24.23 4.49 -23.59
CA MET A 1 -24.85 4.95 -24.86
C MET A 1 -25.31 3.72 -25.64
N VAL A 2 -26.53 3.75 -26.18
CA VAL A 2 -27.05 2.68 -27.03
C VAL A 2 -26.83 3.04 -28.50
N SER A 3 -26.39 2.10 -29.33
CA SER A 3 -26.15 2.30 -30.78
C SER A 3 -27.44 2.19 -31.60
N GLY A 4 -27.61 2.90 -32.73
CA GLY A 4 -28.79 2.86 -33.63
C GLY A 4 -29.73 4.07 -33.41
N GLY A 5 -30.93 4.10 -34.01
CA GLY A 5 -32.00 5.07 -33.76
C GLY A 5 -31.76 6.50 -34.25
N GLY A 6 -30.92 6.72 -35.24
CA GLY A 6 -30.72 8.04 -35.83
C GLY A 6 -31.89 8.63 -36.61
N LYS A 7 -32.84 7.76 -37.03
CA LYS A 7 -34.04 8.17 -37.75
C LYS A 7 -35.22 8.39 -36.82
N LYS A 8 -35.98 9.48 -37.01
CA LYS A 8 -37.19 9.74 -36.27
C LYS A 8 -38.24 8.67 -36.58
N PRO A 9 -38.89 8.02 -35.60
CA PRO A 9 -39.79 6.87 -35.83
C PRO A 9 -41.00 7.22 -36.69
N TRP A 10 -41.58 8.41 -36.52
CA TRP A 10 -42.72 8.92 -37.30
C TRP A 10 -42.76 10.44 -37.31
N SER A 11 -43.60 11.03 -38.15
CA SER A 11 -43.77 12.48 -38.28
C SER A 11 -44.28 13.12 -36.99
N GLN A 12 -43.92 14.40 -36.76
CA GLN A 12 -44.24 15.17 -35.55
C GLN A 12 -45.74 15.32 -35.31
N LYS A 13 -46.56 15.36 -36.40
CA LYS A 13 -48.01 15.54 -36.40
C LYS A 13 -48.65 14.60 -37.43
N GLY A 14 -49.97 14.36 -37.33
CA GLY A 14 -50.74 13.60 -38.34
C GLY A 14 -50.80 12.09 -38.12
N THR A 15 -50.13 11.51 -37.12
CA THR A 15 -50.10 10.06 -36.89
C THR A 15 -50.98 9.56 -35.75
N GLY A 16 -51.63 10.46 -34.99
CA GLY A 16 -52.40 10.10 -33.79
C GLY A 16 -51.60 9.46 -32.65
N ARG A 17 -50.28 9.33 -32.80
CA ARG A 17 -49.36 8.74 -31.80
C ARG A 17 -48.66 9.80 -30.98
N ALA A 18 -48.15 9.44 -29.77
CA ALA A 18 -47.33 10.29 -28.98
C ALA A 18 -46.05 10.68 -29.75
N ARG A 19 -45.58 11.93 -29.55
CA ARG A 19 -44.38 12.45 -30.22
C ARG A 19 -43.14 11.71 -29.75
N GLN A 20 -42.31 11.22 -30.69
CA GLN A 20 -41.07 10.50 -30.39
C GLN A 20 -39.96 11.02 -31.25
N GLY A 21 -38.78 11.25 -30.63
CA GLY A 21 -37.57 11.70 -31.32
C GLY A 21 -36.66 10.55 -31.74
N SER A 22 -36.60 9.49 -30.93
CA SER A 22 -35.73 8.34 -31.17
C SER A 22 -36.26 7.11 -30.47
N THR A 23 -36.04 5.93 -31.04
CA THR A 23 -36.35 4.62 -30.44
C THR A 23 -35.36 4.26 -29.31
N ARG A 24 -34.30 5.06 -29.10
CA ARG A 24 -33.31 4.90 -28.02
C ARG A 24 -33.64 5.74 -26.80
N ALA A 25 -34.75 6.45 -26.79
CA ALA A 25 -35.12 7.25 -25.62
C ALA A 25 -35.29 6.34 -24.39
N PRO A 26 -35.00 6.83 -23.17
CA PRO A 26 -34.99 6.00 -21.95
C PRO A 26 -36.33 5.28 -21.63
N HIS A 27 -37.44 5.79 -22.15
CA HIS A 27 -38.79 5.20 -21.97
C HIS A 27 -39.11 4.06 -22.95
N TRP A 28 -38.17 3.79 -23.86
CA TRP A 28 -38.31 2.65 -24.78
C TRP A 28 -37.58 1.41 -24.25
N VAL A 29 -38.14 0.25 -24.48
CA VAL A 29 -37.46 -1.03 -24.21
C VAL A 29 -36.20 -1.10 -25.06
N GLY A 30 -35.05 -1.34 -24.42
CA GLY A 30 -33.75 -1.29 -25.09
C GLY A 30 -33.19 0.13 -25.33
N GLY A 31 -33.85 1.15 -24.81
CA GLY A 31 -33.37 2.53 -24.84
C GLY A 31 -32.18 2.79 -23.91
N GLY A 32 -31.67 4.02 -23.95
CA GLY A 32 -30.53 4.45 -23.10
C GLY A 32 -30.92 4.52 -21.63
N THR A 33 -29.95 4.25 -20.77
CA THR A 33 -30.12 4.39 -19.32
C THR A 33 -29.89 5.86 -18.91
N VAL A 34 -30.85 6.45 -18.16
CA VAL A 34 -30.70 7.77 -17.53
C VAL A 34 -30.16 7.57 -16.13
N HIS A 35 -29.19 8.42 -15.72
CA HIS A 35 -28.52 8.33 -14.41
C HIS A 35 -27.89 6.97 -14.11
N GLY A 36 -27.46 6.24 -15.15
CA GLY A 36 -26.75 4.97 -14.99
C GLY A 36 -25.38 5.15 -14.32
N PRO A 37 -24.76 4.07 -13.86
CA PRO A 37 -23.46 4.11 -13.23
C PRO A 37 -22.41 4.64 -14.21
N GLN A 38 -21.68 5.67 -13.79
CA GLN A 38 -20.59 6.26 -14.57
C GLN A 38 -19.25 5.87 -13.94
N LYS A 39 -18.25 5.61 -14.80
CA LYS A 39 -16.87 5.40 -14.36
C LYS A 39 -16.36 6.69 -13.71
N ARG A 40 -15.97 6.63 -12.45
CA ARG A 40 -15.36 7.75 -11.72
C ARG A 40 -14.12 7.28 -10.98
N ASP A 41 -13.19 8.18 -10.79
CA ASP A 41 -12.02 7.95 -9.97
C ASP A 41 -12.36 8.20 -8.49
N TYR A 42 -12.04 7.22 -7.63
CA TYR A 42 -12.21 7.30 -6.17
C TYR A 42 -10.90 7.62 -5.46
N SER A 43 -9.79 7.77 -6.20
CA SER A 43 -8.51 8.08 -5.59
C SER A 43 -8.48 9.50 -5.03
N TYR A 44 -7.78 9.67 -3.92
CA TYR A 44 -7.49 10.99 -3.35
C TYR A 44 -6.05 11.04 -2.85
N LYS A 45 -5.43 12.22 -2.91
CA LYS A 45 -4.04 12.44 -2.50
C LYS A 45 -3.98 12.76 -1.00
N VAL A 46 -3.31 11.91 -0.23
CA VAL A 46 -3.01 12.16 1.19
C VAL A 46 -1.77 13.05 1.31
N SER A 47 -1.83 14.08 2.16
CA SER A 47 -0.71 15.00 2.39
C SER A 47 0.50 14.28 3.01
N SER A 48 1.72 14.75 2.72
CA SER A 48 2.96 14.18 3.27
C SER A 48 3.01 14.27 4.79
N LYS A 49 2.54 15.37 5.38
CA LYS A 49 2.47 15.55 6.85
C LYS A 49 1.62 14.47 7.52
N LEU A 50 0.47 14.11 6.92
CA LEU A 50 -0.40 13.06 7.45
C LEU A 50 0.26 11.68 7.34
N LYS A 51 0.97 11.40 6.23
CA LYS A 51 1.73 10.15 6.06
C LYS A 51 2.82 10.02 7.11
N HIS A 52 3.58 11.09 7.39
CA HIS A 52 4.62 11.10 8.42
C HIS A 52 4.04 10.86 9.82
N ARG A 53 2.95 11.54 10.17
CA ARG A 53 2.26 11.30 11.45
C ARG A 53 1.77 9.87 11.61
N ALA A 54 1.26 9.26 10.54
CA ALA A 54 0.83 7.86 10.56
C ALA A 54 2.00 6.90 10.85
N VAL A 55 3.16 7.10 10.19
CA VAL A 55 4.37 6.31 10.44
C VAL A 55 4.80 6.43 11.90
N LEU A 56 4.91 7.65 12.43
CA LEU A 56 5.30 7.90 13.83
C LEU A 56 4.32 7.28 14.82
N SER A 57 3.02 7.40 14.57
CA SER A 57 1.98 6.81 15.44
C SER A 57 2.09 5.29 15.52
N ILE A 58 2.34 4.62 14.39
CA ILE A 58 2.48 3.16 14.35
C ILE A 58 3.78 2.73 15.05
N LEU A 59 4.89 3.44 14.81
CA LEU A 59 6.16 3.18 15.49
C LEU A 59 6.04 3.36 17.00
N GLY A 60 5.38 4.43 17.46
CA GLY A 60 5.12 4.66 18.87
C GLY A 60 4.31 3.52 19.52
N LYS A 61 3.26 3.04 18.88
CA LYS A 61 2.51 1.87 19.35
C LYS A 61 3.35 0.60 19.40
N LYS A 62 4.21 0.38 18.40
CA LYS A 62 5.14 -0.76 18.39
C LYS A 62 6.17 -0.68 19.51
N ALA A 63 6.70 0.51 19.78
CA ALA A 63 7.64 0.74 20.87
C ALA A 63 6.98 0.49 22.24
N GLN A 64 5.77 0.99 22.46
CA GLN A 64 5.00 0.73 23.69
C GLN A 64 4.72 -0.77 23.90
N ALA A 65 4.50 -1.52 22.83
CA ALA A 65 4.30 -2.97 22.86
C ALA A 65 5.61 -3.76 22.98
N SER A 66 6.78 -3.10 23.14
CA SER A 66 8.12 -3.72 23.16
C SER A 66 8.41 -4.59 21.94
N ALA A 67 7.76 -4.29 20.80
CA ALA A 67 7.89 -5.00 19.55
C ALA A 67 8.99 -4.42 18.62
N VAL A 68 9.81 -3.50 19.13
CA VAL A 68 10.93 -2.89 18.40
C VAL A 68 12.21 -3.32 19.08
N LYS A 69 13.15 -3.84 18.29
CA LYS A 69 14.53 -4.17 18.74
C LYS A 69 15.51 -3.41 17.88
N VAL A 70 16.48 -2.77 18.51
CA VAL A 70 17.59 -2.11 17.82
C VAL A 70 18.79 -3.03 17.86
N VAL A 71 19.48 -3.16 16.74
CA VAL A 71 20.68 -3.99 16.57
C VAL A 71 21.78 -3.18 15.94
N GLU A 72 23.01 -3.59 16.16
CA GLU A 72 24.17 -3.06 15.46
C GLU A 72 24.03 -3.24 13.94
N ASP A 73 24.81 -2.48 13.18
CA ASP A 73 24.73 -2.56 11.74
C ASP A 73 25.21 -3.92 11.24
N LEU A 74 24.39 -4.50 10.35
CA LEU A 74 24.62 -5.81 9.76
C LEU A 74 25.29 -5.62 8.39
N ASP A 75 26.58 -5.89 8.30
CA ASP A 75 27.32 -5.82 7.03
C ASP A 75 27.92 -7.18 6.63
N PRO A 76 27.10 -8.10 6.14
CA PRO A 76 27.60 -9.39 5.67
C PRO A 76 28.39 -9.23 4.39
N LYS A 77 29.59 -9.84 4.37
CA LYS A 77 30.44 -9.91 3.18
C LYS A 77 30.11 -11.10 2.27
N GLU A 78 29.33 -12.04 2.77
CA GLU A 78 28.96 -13.26 2.08
C GLU A 78 27.46 -13.57 2.23
N TYR A 79 26.92 -14.40 1.31
CA TYR A 79 25.54 -14.87 1.39
C TYR A 79 25.41 -15.99 2.42
N ASN A 80 24.77 -15.74 3.55
CA ASN A 80 24.60 -16.73 4.60
C ASN A 80 23.24 -16.65 5.28
N THR A 81 22.25 -17.36 4.74
CA THR A 81 20.88 -17.42 5.29
C THR A 81 20.86 -18.10 6.67
N LYS A 82 21.69 -19.12 6.89
CA LYS A 82 21.72 -19.90 8.14
C LYS A 82 22.17 -19.04 9.33
N ALA A 83 23.13 -18.15 9.14
CA ALA A 83 23.59 -17.24 10.18
C ALA A 83 22.44 -16.29 10.61
N PHE A 84 21.72 -15.70 9.64
CA PHE A 84 20.59 -14.83 9.94
C PHE A 84 19.43 -15.56 10.62
N ASP A 85 19.10 -16.78 10.20
CA ASP A 85 18.08 -17.59 10.89
C ASP A 85 18.47 -17.85 12.37
N SER A 86 19.75 -18.10 12.63
CA SER A 86 20.26 -18.25 14.00
C SER A 86 20.17 -16.96 14.81
N ILE A 87 20.48 -15.80 14.22
CA ILE A 87 20.35 -14.50 14.88
C ILE A 87 18.88 -14.25 15.30
N PHE A 88 17.93 -14.46 14.39
CA PHE A 88 16.51 -14.26 14.72
C PHE A 88 15.98 -15.29 15.73
N LYS A 89 16.50 -16.51 15.75
CA LYS A 89 16.21 -17.52 16.80
C LYS A 89 16.71 -17.05 18.17
N ASN A 90 17.93 -16.58 18.24
CA ASN A 90 18.55 -16.11 19.49
C ASN A 90 17.83 -14.88 20.07
N MET A 91 17.23 -14.05 19.20
CA MET A 91 16.37 -12.94 19.61
C MET A 91 14.98 -13.37 20.07
N ASN A 92 14.63 -14.67 20.04
CA ASN A 92 13.29 -15.22 20.31
C ASN A 92 12.18 -14.65 19.42
N LEU A 93 12.50 -14.31 18.16
CA LEU A 93 11.56 -13.70 17.23
C LEU A 93 10.93 -14.69 16.25
N LYS A 94 11.52 -15.88 16.05
CA LYS A 94 11.13 -16.82 14.99
C LYS A 94 9.66 -17.29 15.09
N ASN A 95 9.12 -17.44 16.30
CA ASN A 95 7.77 -17.95 16.52
C ASN A 95 6.72 -16.85 16.78
N THR A 96 7.13 -15.58 16.64
CA THR A 96 6.26 -14.45 17.01
C THR A 96 5.52 -13.82 15.82
N GLY A 97 5.65 -14.38 14.61
CA GLY A 97 5.05 -13.86 13.37
C GLY A 97 6.06 -13.19 12.45
N VAL A 98 5.58 -12.34 11.54
CA VAL A 98 6.44 -11.68 10.56
C VAL A 98 7.29 -10.59 11.21
N ILE A 99 8.58 -10.60 10.90
CA ILE A 99 9.61 -9.67 11.38
C ILE A 99 9.94 -8.69 10.25
N GLY A 100 9.85 -7.39 10.51
CA GLY A 100 10.35 -6.35 9.61
C GLY A 100 11.80 -6.02 9.95
N LEU A 101 12.73 -6.30 9.05
CA LEU A 101 14.12 -5.87 9.18
C LEU A 101 14.33 -4.56 8.44
N LEU A 102 14.52 -3.47 9.21
CA LEU A 102 14.79 -2.13 8.67
C LEU A 102 16.29 -1.90 8.61
N VAL A 103 16.77 -1.59 7.40
CA VAL A 103 18.18 -1.38 7.12
C VAL A 103 18.38 -0.09 6.33
N GLN A 104 19.49 0.61 6.56
CA GLN A 104 19.87 1.77 5.77
C GLN A 104 20.35 1.33 4.38
N GLY A 105 19.82 1.98 3.34
CA GLY A 105 20.25 1.76 1.97
C GLY A 105 19.88 0.37 1.40
N GLU A 106 20.59 -0.04 0.37
CA GLU A 106 20.45 -1.36 -0.24
C GLU A 106 21.76 -2.14 -0.06
N ASN A 107 21.73 -3.20 0.72
CA ASN A 107 22.81 -4.18 0.84
C ASN A 107 22.33 -5.48 0.19
N ASP A 108 22.91 -5.81 -0.97
CA ASP A 108 22.50 -6.98 -1.75
C ASP A 108 22.83 -8.30 -1.03
N PHE A 109 23.94 -8.36 -0.29
CA PHE A 109 24.30 -9.56 0.45
C PHE A 109 23.29 -9.83 1.56
N LEU A 110 22.94 -8.80 2.32
CA LEU A 110 21.93 -8.88 3.38
C LEU A 110 20.55 -9.22 2.82
N LYS A 111 20.12 -8.52 1.77
CA LYS A 111 18.80 -8.71 1.14
C LYS A 111 18.65 -10.14 0.59
N LYS A 112 19.66 -10.69 -0.09
CA LYS A 112 19.62 -12.06 -0.62
C LYS A 112 19.71 -13.11 0.48
N SER A 113 20.49 -12.88 1.54
CA SER A 113 20.59 -13.77 2.70
C SER A 113 19.28 -13.89 3.47
N VAL A 114 18.53 -12.79 3.61
CA VAL A 114 17.31 -12.74 4.39
C VAL A 114 16.06 -13.11 3.58
N ARG A 115 16.06 -12.89 2.25
CA ARG A 115 14.90 -13.08 1.38
C ARG A 115 14.29 -14.49 1.44
N ASN A 116 15.11 -15.51 1.66
CA ASN A 116 14.64 -16.91 1.73
C ASN A 116 14.00 -17.28 3.07
N ILE A 117 14.06 -16.41 4.08
CA ILE A 117 13.44 -16.66 5.38
C ILE A 117 11.98 -16.16 5.33
N PRO A 118 10.97 -17.06 5.36
CA PRO A 118 9.57 -16.67 5.12
C PRO A 118 9.00 -15.73 6.20
N THR A 119 9.58 -15.74 7.39
CA THR A 119 9.16 -14.91 8.52
C THR A 119 9.81 -13.52 8.53
N VAL A 120 10.74 -13.22 7.63
CA VAL A 120 11.49 -11.95 7.64
C VAL A 120 11.24 -11.17 6.37
N LYS A 121 10.89 -9.89 6.53
CA LYS A 121 10.70 -8.95 5.45
C LYS A 121 11.77 -7.87 5.51
N TYR A 122 12.61 -7.77 4.47
CA TYR A 122 13.56 -6.68 4.30
C TYR A 122 12.86 -5.38 3.95
N ILE A 123 13.17 -4.31 4.65
CA ILE A 123 12.58 -2.97 4.45
C ILE A 123 13.72 -1.95 4.43
N ASN A 124 13.75 -1.10 3.41
CA ASN A 124 14.70 0.01 3.34
C ASN A 124 14.17 1.21 4.14
N SER A 125 15.01 1.80 5.01
CA SER A 125 14.68 2.95 5.86
C SER A 125 14.19 4.18 5.08
N LYS A 126 14.67 4.41 3.86
CA LYS A 126 14.24 5.53 3.00
C LYS A 126 12.81 5.37 2.46
N ARG A 127 12.31 4.14 2.33
CA ARG A 127 11.02 3.83 1.70
C ARG A 127 10.08 3.09 2.65
N ILE A 128 9.96 3.59 3.87
CA ILE A 128 9.11 2.97 4.86
C ILE A 128 7.64 3.23 4.52
N SER A 129 6.86 2.15 4.42
CA SER A 129 5.41 2.20 4.30
C SER A 129 4.75 1.92 5.65
N CYS A 130 3.69 2.67 5.98
CA CYS A 130 2.85 2.39 7.15
C CYS A 130 2.35 0.94 7.16
N ARG A 131 2.02 0.40 5.98
CA ARG A 131 1.60 -0.99 5.81
C ARG A 131 2.69 -1.95 6.26
N ASP A 132 3.94 -1.73 5.84
CA ASP A 132 5.04 -2.62 6.18
C ASP A 132 5.32 -2.65 7.69
N ILE A 133 5.24 -1.49 8.35
CA ILE A 133 5.38 -1.44 9.81
C ILE A 133 4.21 -2.13 10.50
N LEU A 134 2.98 -1.93 10.05
CA LEU A 134 1.79 -2.45 10.71
C LEU A 134 1.70 -3.97 10.63
N TYR A 135 1.91 -4.54 9.44
CA TYR A 135 1.75 -5.98 9.21
C TYR A 135 2.89 -6.83 9.81
N ASN A 136 4.07 -6.27 10.01
CA ASN A 136 5.14 -6.95 10.69
C ASN A 136 4.88 -6.93 12.21
N ARG A 137 4.88 -8.08 12.87
CA ARG A 137 4.62 -8.15 14.32
C ARG A 137 5.75 -7.51 15.10
N ASN A 138 6.98 -7.84 14.77
CA ASN A 138 8.17 -7.27 15.38
C ASN A 138 8.98 -6.50 14.34
N LEU A 139 9.69 -5.47 14.80
CA LEU A 139 10.60 -4.67 14.00
C LEU A 139 12.02 -4.82 14.55
N VAL A 140 12.95 -5.14 13.69
CA VAL A 140 14.39 -5.12 13.97
C VAL A 140 14.97 -3.99 13.15
N ILE A 141 15.56 -3.01 13.82
CA ILE A 141 16.05 -1.77 13.19
C ILE A 141 17.55 -1.71 13.43
N THR A 142 18.34 -1.51 12.38
CA THR A 142 19.78 -1.28 12.51
C THR A 142 20.04 0.14 13.02
N GLU A 143 21.19 0.39 13.69
CA GLU A 143 21.51 1.71 14.22
C GLU A 143 21.56 2.79 13.15
N ALA A 144 22.17 2.50 12.01
CA ALA A 144 22.23 3.43 10.89
C ALA A 144 20.83 3.76 10.34
N ALA A 145 19.95 2.75 10.24
CA ALA A 145 18.57 2.95 9.83
C ALA A 145 17.79 3.81 10.83
N LEU A 146 18.01 3.61 12.13
CA LEU A 146 17.38 4.42 13.16
C LEU A 146 17.81 5.89 13.08
N LYS A 147 19.10 6.15 12.91
CA LYS A 147 19.62 7.52 12.71
C LYS A 147 19.00 8.19 11.49
N GLU A 148 18.91 7.47 10.38
CA GLU A 148 18.27 7.97 9.14
C GLU A 148 16.78 8.27 9.35
N MET A 149 16.05 7.39 10.06
CA MET A 149 14.65 7.62 10.41
C MET A 149 14.44 8.83 11.31
N LEU A 150 15.33 9.06 12.26
CA LEU A 150 15.29 10.24 13.13
C LEU A 150 15.46 11.54 12.32
N VAL A 151 16.29 11.55 11.31
CA VAL A 151 16.44 12.69 10.40
C VAL A 151 15.18 12.89 9.55
N GLN A 152 14.61 11.80 9.02
CA GLN A 152 13.47 11.86 8.11
C GLN A 152 12.14 12.16 8.81
N TYR A 153 11.91 11.59 10.00
CA TYR A 153 10.65 11.65 10.74
C TYR A 153 10.77 12.40 12.07
N GLY A 154 11.99 12.72 12.51
CA GLY A 154 12.22 13.48 13.72
C GLY A 154 11.50 14.81 13.68
N ALA A 155 11.05 15.29 14.84
CA ALA A 155 10.24 16.49 14.95
C ALA A 155 10.96 17.69 14.30
N GLN A 156 10.46 18.12 13.15
CA GLN A 156 10.69 19.50 12.74
C GLN A 156 10.04 20.37 13.81
N LYS A 157 10.88 21.06 14.56
CA LYS A 157 10.47 22.13 15.49
C LYS A 157 9.60 23.15 14.81
#